data_b53f0b2be93221f8f9d4c60737edb111
#
_entry.id   b53f0b2be93221f8f9d4c60737edb111
#
_cell.length_a   1.000
_cell.length_b   1.000
_cell.length_c   1.000
_cell.angle_alpha   90.00
_cell.angle_beta   90.00
_cell.angle_gamma   90.00
#
_symmetry.space_group_name_H-M   'P 1'
#
loop_
_entity.id
_entity.type
_entity.pdbx_description
1 polymer ?
#
loop_
_entity_poly.entity_id
_entity_poly.type
_entity_poly.pdbx_seq_one_letter_code
_entity_poly.pdbx_strand_id
1 'polypeptide(L)'
;MTTSPLIGPYGSAAIEYIDQFSAHGANTAWFHMFDEAAFEACAAHGIHACVEFKTFRADFAKHPDLVPIGVDGKPIRYGRLVQGVCLSKQWFLDETEANLRAGVDTYQPTGIWLDYLTYAGWFEQPDPDLQESCFCPDCIADFCNATGIDADTPAAILAQHQAAWTQHKCARVARYAAHYAAIIRDALPGCVIGAYMCPWTPDEFDGALRRIFAQDYALMAPAIDVFTPLIYAQKSGRPPTWGADWLRAAPGFVPADRRVQLILDALDFPASLQALTTLDDAGWGVQLFGGAQVFADPAQARLFADAVATSAFR
;
A
#
# COMPACT_ATOMS: atom_id res chain seq x y z
N MET A 1 -14.26 6.20 -13.95
CA MET A 1 -13.37 5.12 -13.46
C MET A 1 -13.30 4.01 -14.48
N THR A 2 -12.09 3.46 -14.73
CA THR A 2 -12.01 2.24 -15.54
C THR A 2 -12.74 1.11 -14.84
N THR A 3 -13.51 0.33 -15.60
CA THR A 3 -14.19 -0.87 -15.09
C THR A 3 -13.36 -2.13 -15.30
N SER A 4 -12.40 -2.07 -16.21
CA SER A 4 -11.53 -3.19 -16.56
C SER A 4 -10.42 -3.37 -15.50
N PRO A 5 -10.04 -4.62 -15.20
CA PRO A 5 -8.89 -4.91 -14.34
C PRO A 5 -7.60 -4.26 -14.84
N LEU A 6 -6.79 -3.76 -13.92
CA LEU A 6 -5.47 -3.21 -14.21
C LEU A 6 -4.41 -4.27 -13.97
N ILE A 7 -3.61 -4.57 -14.99
CA ILE A 7 -2.64 -5.68 -14.98
C ILE A 7 -1.32 -5.18 -15.56
N GLY A 8 -0.23 -5.38 -14.83
CA GLY A 8 1.08 -5.02 -15.39
C GLY A 8 2.20 -4.87 -14.38
N PRO A 9 3.37 -4.42 -14.85
CA PRO A 9 4.55 -4.25 -14.02
C PRO A 9 4.48 -3.00 -13.15
N TYR A 10 5.15 -3.09 -12.01
CA TYR A 10 5.45 -1.98 -11.14
C TYR A 10 6.96 -1.73 -11.12
N GLY A 11 7.35 -0.47 -11.29
CA GLY A 11 8.71 0.02 -11.27
C GLY A 11 9.08 0.78 -12.55
N SER A 12 9.83 1.88 -12.41
CA SER A 12 10.16 2.78 -13.55
C SER A 12 10.99 2.09 -14.64
N ALA A 13 11.83 1.11 -14.30
CA ALA A 13 12.60 0.36 -15.28
C ALA A 13 11.74 -0.46 -16.27
N ALA A 14 10.49 -0.73 -15.95
CA ALA A 14 9.58 -1.48 -16.83
C ALA A 14 9.25 -0.73 -18.13
N ILE A 15 9.42 0.60 -18.15
CA ILE A 15 9.17 1.44 -19.32
C ILE A 15 10.02 1.04 -20.54
N GLU A 16 11.19 0.44 -20.32
CA GLU A 16 12.09 -0.04 -21.38
C GLU A 16 11.46 -1.17 -22.22
N TYR A 17 10.41 -1.81 -21.71
CA TYR A 17 9.73 -2.95 -22.33
C TYR A 17 8.27 -2.65 -22.68
N ILE A 18 7.88 -1.39 -22.69
CA ILE A 18 6.47 -0.96 -22.80
C ILE A 18 5.79 -1.40 -24.10
N ASP A 19 6.55 -1.50 -25.18
CA ASP A 19 6.09 -1.99 -26.49
C ASP A 19 5.63 -3.46 -26.47
N GLN A 20 6.06 -4.22 -25.46
CA GLN A 20 5.70 -5.62 -25.28
C GLN A 20 4.46 -5.83 -24.40
N PHE A 21 4.05 -4.83 -23.62
CA PHE A 21 3.02 -4.99 -22.57
C PHE A 21 1.70 -5.52 -23.14
N SER A 22 1.13 -4.84 -24.12
CA SER A 22 -0.15 -5.24 -24.71
C SER A 22 -0.11 -6.64 -25.33
N ALA A 23 1.01 -7.01 -25.97
CA ALA A 23 1.18 -8.34 -26.56
C ALA A 23 1.22 -9.46 -25.51
N HIS A 24 1.56 -9.13 -24.26
CA HIS A 24 1.63 -10.07 -23.16
C HIS A 24 0.51 -9.86 -22.11
N GLY A 25 -0.56 -9.14 -22.45
CA GLY A 25 -1.74 -8.99 -21.59
C GLY A 25 -1.60 -7.95 -20.49
N ALA A 26 -0.51 -7.18 -20.42
CA ALA A 26 -0.39 -6.03 -19.54
C ALA A 26 -1.05 -4.80 -20.20
N ASN A 27 -1.83 -4.07 -19.41
CA ASN A 27 -2.51 -2.85 -19.85
C ASN A 27 -2.16 -1.63 -18.99
N THR A 28 -1.34 -1.80 -17.97
CA THR A 28 -1.05 -0.78 -16.97
C THR A 28 0.42 -0.86 -16.55
N ALA A 29 1.00 0.28 -16.19
CA ALA A 29 2.28 0.37 -15.49
C ALA A 29 2.14 1.27 -14.25
N TRP A 30 2.82 0.89 -13.14
CA TRP A 30 2.88 1.68 -11.92
C TRP A 30 4.28 2.25 -11.72
N PHE A 31 4.38 3.52 -11.36
CA PHE A 31 5.62 4.25 -11.19
C PHE A 31 5.78 4.75 -9.77
N HIS A 32 7.04 4.84 -9.31
CA HIS A 32 7.38 5.27 -7.93
C HIS A 32 7.11 6.74 -7.64
N MET A 33 6.84 7.54 -8.68
CA MET A 33 6.56 8.98 -8.61
C MET A 33 5.91 9.45 -9.89
N PHE A 34 5.41 10.67 -9.89
CA PHE A 34 5.02 11.36 -11.11
C PHE A 34 6.25 11.56 -12.01
N ASP A 35 6.18 11.10 -13.24
CA ASP A 35 7.28 11.12 -14.21
C ASP A 35 6.72 11.39 -15.62
N GLU A 36 7.06 12.54 -16.20
CA GLU A 36 6.53 12.99 -17.49
C GLU A 36 6.85 12.01 -18.62
N ALA A 37 8.11 11.58 -18.72
CA ALA A 37 8.53 10.64 -19.77
C ALA A 37 7.81 9.29 -19.68
N ALA A 38 7.59 8.79 -18.46
CA ALA A 38 6.84 7.56 -18.23
C ALA A 38 5.36 7.69 -18.64
N PHE A 39 4.74 8.83 -18.34
CA PHE A 39 3.34 9.09 -18.71
C PHE A 39 3.18 9.24 -20.24
N GLU A 40 4.10 9.97 -20.89
CA GLU A 40 4.11 10.10 -22.37
C GLU A 40 4.29 8.75 -23.06
N ALA A 41 5.23 7.92 -22.59
CA ALA A 41 5.44 6.59 -23.13
C ALA A 41 4.20 5.70 -22.96
N CYS A 42 3.55 5.72 -21.79
CA CYS A 42 2.30 5.00 -21.58
C CYS A 42 1.20 5.46 -22.53
N ALA A 43 1.03 6.76 -22.71
CA ALA A 43 0.03 7.32 -23.62
C ALA A 43 0.29 6.92 -25.07
N ALA A 44 1.56 6.93 -25.52
CA ALA A 44 1.95 6.54 -26.86
C ALA A 44 1.65 5.06 -27.19
N HIS A 45 1.63 4.19 -26.15
CA HIS A 45 1.37 2.75 -26.31
C HIS A 45 -0.04 2.32 -25.85
N GLY A 46 -0.90 3.25 -25.45
CA GLY A 46 -2.24 2.94 -24.95
C GLY A 46 -2.24 2.18 -23.61
N ILE A 47 -1.19 2.34 -22.82
CA ILE A 47 -1.01 1.75 -21.50
C ILE A 47 -1.51 2.73 -20.42
N HIS A 48 -2.24 2.24 -19.44
CA HIS A 48 -2.63 3.04 -18.28
C HIS A 48 -1.42 3.37 -17.41
N ALA A 49 -1.20 4.65 -17.13
CA ALA A 49 -0.17 5.08 -16.20
C ALA A 49 -0.76 5.26 -14.81
N CYS A 50 -0.22 4.56 -13.83
CA CYS A 50 -0.57 4.69 -12.41
C CYS A 50 0.66 5.10 -11.59
N VAL A 51 0.42 5.75 -10.46
CA VAL A 51 1.48 6.29 -9.61
C VAL A 51 1.36 5.78 -8.19
N GLU A 52 2.49 5.41 -7.59
CA GLU A 52 2.65 5.29 -6.15
C GLU A 52 2.85 6.68 -5.56
N PHE A 53 1.99 7.08 -4.63
CA PHE A 53 2.17 8.31 -3.86
C PHE A 53 2.54 7.97 -2.42
N LYS A 54 3.77 8.34 -2.04
CA LYS A 54 4.32 8.08 -0.71
C LYS A 54 3.78 9.07 0.31
N THR A 55 2.87 8.62 1.17
CA THR A 55 2.19 9.46 2.16
C THR A 55 3.06 9.70 3.42
N PHE A 56 3.34 8.67 4.20
CA PHE A 56 4.02 8.78 5.50
C PHE A 56 5.44 8.21 5.45
N ARG A 57 6.20 8.62 4.43
CA ARG A 57 7.60 8.25 4.25
C ARG A 57 8.49 9.49 4.24
N ALA A 58 9.56 9.46 5.03
CA ALA A 58 10.51 10.56 5.13
C ALA A 58 11.96 10.07 5.10
N ASP A 59 12.86 11.01 4.81
CA ASP A 59 14.30 10.82 5.02
C ASP A 59 14.63 11.16 6.48
N PHE A 60 14.71 10.15 7.32
CA PHE A 60 14.97 10.31 8.76
C PHE A 60 16.39 10.80 9.09
N ALA A 61 17.33 10.75 8.14
CA ALA A 61 18.63 11.36 8.33
C ALA A 61 18.54 12.88 8.28
N LYS A 62 17.65 13.42 7.44
CA LYS A 62 17.35 14.84 7.36
C LYS A 62 16.35 15.31 8.40
N HIS A 63 15.38 14.47 8.73
CA HIS A 63 14.24 14.79 9.60
C HIS A 63 14.11 13.78 10.74
N PRO A 64 15.05 13.76 11.70
CA PRO A 64 15.04 12.79 12.81
C PRO A 64 13.85 12.99 13.77
N ASP A 65 13.21 14.16 13.77
CA ASP A 65 12.01 14.48 14.54
C ASP A 65 10.74 13.79 14.01
N LEU A 66 10.79 13.25 12.79
CA LEU A 66 9.71 12.45 12.20
C LEU A 66 9.75 10.98 12.65
N VAL A 67 10.84 10.52 13.25
CA VAL A 67 10.94 9.13 13.71
C VAL A 67 9.94 8.89 14.85
N PRO A 68 9.05 7.89 14.73
CA PRO A 68 8.10 7.58 15.80
C PRO A 68 8.79 7.11 17.08
N ILE A 69 8.19 7.36 18.21
CA ILE A 69 8.68 6.97 19.54
C ILE A 69 7.99 5.68 19.98
N GLY A 70 8.77 4.69 20.38
CA GLY A 70 8.30 3.42 20.91
C GLY A 70 7.88 3.48 22.38
N VAL A 71 7.48 2.34 22.91
CA VAL A 71 7.01 2.16 24.31
C VAL A 71 8.10 2.51 25.35
N ASP A 72 9.38 2.29 24.99
CA ASP A 72 10.52 2.58 25.83
C ASP A 72 10.97 4.06 25.81
N GLY A 73 10.22 4.91 25.13
CA GLY A 73 10.52 6.33 24.97
C GLY A 73 11.62 6.63 23.96
N LYS A 74 12.07 5.63 23.20
CA LYS A 74 13.12 5.81 22.20
C LYS A 74 12.58 5.79 20.78
N PRO A 75 13.30 6.41 19.82
CA PRO A 75 12.99 6.30 18.41
C PRO A 75 12.95 4.84 17.94
N ILE A 76 11.86 4.45 17.27
CA ILE A 76 11.73 3.12 16.67
C ILE A 76 12.72 2.93 15.54
N ARG A 77 13.30 1.75 15.47
CA ARG A 77 14.22 1.34 14.40
C ARG A 77 13.93 -0.09 13.98
N TYR A 78 13.75 -0.29 12.68
CA TYR A 78 13.65 -1.59 12.03
C TYR A 78 14.90 -1.80 11.16
N GLY A 79 16.04 -2.07 11.80
CA GLY A 79 17.31 -2.15 11.10
C GLY A 79 17.66 -0.81 10.41
N ARG A 80 17.85 -0.83 9.08
CA ARG A 80 18.06 0.37 8.26
C ARG A 80 16.75 0.94 7.70
N LEU A 81 15.64 0.21 7.86
CA LEU A 81 14.34 0.55 7.29
C LEU A 81 13.43 1.06 8.41
N VAL A 82 13.06 2.31 8.34
CA VAL A 82 12.00 2.88 9.16
C VAL A 82 10.90 3.30 8.20
N GLN A 83 9.70 2.77 8.43
CA GLN A 83 8.52 3.13 7.66
C GLN A 83 7.47 3.68 8.60
N GLY A 84 6.71 4.66 8.09
CA GLY A 84 5.78 5.42 8.89
C GLY A 84 6.45 6.53 9.69
N VAL A 85 5.81 7.67 9.74
CA VAL A 85 6.30 8.88 10.43
C VAL A 85 5.46 9.17 11.66
N CYS A 86 5.99 10.01 12.55
CA CYS A 86 5.19 10.59 13.62
C CYS A 86 4.14 11.55 13.03
N LEU A 87 2.87 11.20 13.11
CA LEU A 87 1.78 11.97 12.51
C LEU A 87 1.42 13.26 13.28
N SER A 88 2.08 13.57 14.40
CA SER A 88 1.90 14.85 15.10
C SER A 88 2.65 16.03 14.45
N LYS A 89 3.43 15.78 13.39
CA LYS A 89 4.23 16.79 12.74
C LYS A 89 3.46 17.43 11.57
N GLN A 90 2.70 18.47 11.87
CA GLN A 90 1.80 19.11 10.90
C GLN A 90 2.54 19.61 9.67
N TRP A 91 3.74 20.21 9.81
CA TRP A 91 4.52 20.69 8.68
C TRP A 91 4.79 19.61 7.62
N PHE A 92 5.06 18.38 8.04
CA PHE A 92 5.29 17.24 7.14
C PHE A 92 4.01 16.84 6.40
N LEU A 93 2.88 16.87 7.10
CA LEU A 93 1.58 16.56 6.50
C LEU A 93 1.17 17.61 5.48
N ASP A 94 1.44 18.90 5.76
CA ASP A 94 1.20 20.00 4.85
C ASP A 94 2.10 19.92 3.59
N GLU A 95 3.37 19.54 3.75
CA GLU A 95 4.28 19.30 2.63
C GLU A 95 3.83 18.09 1.77
N THR A 96 3.40 17.01 2.42
CA THR A 96 2.85 15.84 1.72
C THR A 96 1.62 16.20 0.90
N GLU A 97 0.70 16.97 1.47
CA GLU A 97 -0.47 17.49 0.76
C GLU A 97 -0.06 18.36 -0.42
N ALA A 98 0.86 19.29 -0.22
CA ALA A 98 1.34 20.19 -1.29
C ALA A 98 1.96 19.40 -2.46
N ASN A 99 2.73 18.35 -2.17
CA ASN A 99 3.30 17.46 -3.18
C ASN A 99 2.22 16.68 -3.94
N LEU A 100 1.18 16.18 -3.25
CA LEU A 100 0.06 15.52 -3.91
C LEU A 100 -0.69 16.47 -4.84
N ARG A 101 -1.02 17.69 -4.38
CA ARG A 101 -1.69 18.71 -5.19
C ARG A 101 -0.87 19.05 -6.44
N ALA A 102 0.42 19.32 -6.29
CA ALA A 102 1.31 19.60 -7.42
C ALA A 102 1.33 18.45 -8.44
N GLY A 103 1.32 17.21 -7.98
CA GLY A 103 1.25 16.04 -8.86
C GLY A 103 -0.06 15.93 -9.62
N VAL A 104 -1.21 16.04 -8.95
CA VAL A 104 -2.53 15.92 -9.59
C VAL A 104 -2.89 17.12 -10.46
N ASP A 105 -2.32 18.30 -10.19
CA ASP A 105 -2.49 19.50 -11.03
C ASP A 105 -1.69 19.41 -12.34
N THR A 106 -0.58 18.66 -12.32
CA THR A 106 0.34 18.56 -13.46
C THR A 106 0.07 17.35 -14.33
N TYR A 107 -0.25 16.21 -13.72
CA TYR A 107 -0.34 14.92 -14.39
C TYR A 107 -1.77 14.36 -14.34
N GLN A 108 -2.08 13.47 -15.30
CA GLN A 108 -3.40 12.84 -15.44
C GLN A 108 -3.26 11.31 -15.33
N PRO A 109 -2.86 10.75 -14.17
CA PRO A 109 -2.76 9.31 -14.00
C PRO A 109 -4.12 8.63 -14.07
N THR A 110 -4.14 7.39 -14.55
CA THR A 110 -5.33 6.53 -14.48
C THR A 110 -5.67 6.18 -13.03
N GLY A 111 -4.65 6.05 -12.18
CA GLY A 111 -4.82 5.77 -10.76
C GLY A 111 -3.65 6.25 -9.91
N ILE A 112 -3.95 6.51 -8.64
CA ILE A 112 -2.97 6.87 -7.60
C ILE A 112 -3.10 5.87 -6.46
N TRP A 113 -2.00 5.18 -6.14
CA TRP A 113 -1.90 4.28 -5.01
C TRP A 113 -1.22 4.98 -3.84
N LEU A 114 -1.96 5.17 -2.75
CA LEU A 114 -1.43 5.74 -1.49
C LEU A 114 -0.58 4.67 -0.80
N ASP A 115 0.72 4.90 -0.78
CA ASP A 115 1.69 4.05 -0.10
C ASP A 115 2.15 4.65 1.22
N TYR A 116 2.67 3.81 2.11
CA TYR A 116 3.05 4.18 3.48
C TYR A 116 1.92 4.83 4.29
N LEU A 117 0.67 4.59 3.92
CA LEU A 117 -0.49 5.07 4.66
C LEU A 117 -0.69 4.20 5.92
N THR A 118 0.25 4.33 6.86
CA THR A 118 0.41 3.42 7.99
C THR A 118 1.18 4.07 9.14
N TYR A 119 1.01 3.56 10.35
CA TYR A 119 1.96 3.77 11.44
C TYR A 119 3.22 2.96 11.23
N ALA A 120 4.28 3.22 12.04
CA ALA A 120 5.56 2.57 11.87
C ALA A 120 5.48 1.06 12.05
N GLY A 121 5.98 0.33 11.06
CA GLY A 121 6.06 -1.12 11.05
C GLY A 121 6.85 -1.62 9.84
N TRP A 122 7.31 -2.86 9.91
CA TRP A 122 7.94 -3.56 8.80
C TRP A 122 7.47 -5.02 8.75
N PHE A 123 7.01 -5.48 7.61
CA PHE A 123 6.41 -6.81 7.46
C PHE A 123 7.15 -7.70 6.43
N GLU A 124 8.05 -7.15 5.61
CA GLU A 124 8.76 -7.90 4.57
C GLU A 124 9.91 -8.75 5.15
N GLN A 125 9.59 -9.58 6.13
CA GLN A 125 10.52 -10.48 6.78
C GLN A 125 9.76 -11.65 7.44
N PRO A 126 10.38 -12.84 7.56
CA PRO A 126 9.73 -14.01 8.15
C PRO A 126 9.35 -13.85 9.63
N ASP A 127 10.17 -13.12 10.38
CA ASP A 127 10.01 -12.88 11.84
C ASP A 127 10.02 -11.37 12.09
N PRO A 128 8.88 -10.70 12.01
CA PRO A 128 8.81 -9.25 12.09
C PRO A 128 8.99 -8.75 13.53
N ASP A 129 9.82 -7.72 13.69
CA ASP A 129 9.90 -6.94 14.94
C ASP A 129 8.74 -5.95 14.99
N LEU A 130 7.76 -6.22 15.87
CA LEU A 130 6.52 -5.47 15.95
C LEU A 130 6.54 -4.54 17.17
N GLN A 131 6.79 -3.26 16.92
CA GLN A 131 6.86 -2.24 17.96
C GLN A 131 5.66 -1.30 17.87
N GLU A 132 4.97 -1.12 19.01
CA GLU A 132 3.89 -0.13 19.11
C GLU A 132 4.44 1.30 19.03
N SER A 133 3.73 2.20 18.33
CA SER A 133 4.05 3.62 18.19
C SER A 133 2.80 4.47 17.84
N CYS A 134 2.85 5.79 17.80
CA CYS A 134 3.92 6.65 18.31
C CYS A 134 3.53 7.17 19.69
N PHE A 135 4.42 7.02 20.66
CA PHE A 135 4.18 7.47 22.05
C PHE A 135 4.94 8.76 22.38
N CYS A 136 5.18 9.65 21.42
CA CYS A 136 5.65 10.99 21.72
C CYS A 136 4.56 11.77 22.48
N PRO A 137 4.93 12.80 23.27
CA PRO A 137 3.98 13.58 24.06
C PRO A 137 2.79 14.13 23.24
N ASP A 138 3.06 14.59 22.01
CA ASP A 138 2.02 15.15 21.16
C ASP A 138 1.01 14.06 20.70
N CYS A 139 1.48 12.84 20.40
CA CYS A 139 0.59 11.74 20.01
C CYS A 139 -0.24 11.22 21.19
N ILE A 140 0.32 11.19 22.39
CA ILE A 140 -0.42 10.83 23.62
C ILE A 140 -1.48 11.90 23.90
N ALA A 141 -1.12 13.18 23.82
CA ALA A 141 -2.06 14.28 24.00
C ALA A 141 -3.21 14.26 22.99
N ASP A 142 -2.89 13.98 21.70
CA ASP A 142 -3.91 13.83 20.63
C ASP A 142 -4.89 12.68 20.96
N PHE A 143 -4.37 11.54 21.43
CA PHE A 143 -5.19 10.42 21.87
C PHE A 143 -6.10 10.79 23.05
N CYS A 144 -5.54 11.40 24.10
CA CYS A 144 -6.32 11.82 25.28
C CYS A 144 -7.42 12.82 24.90
N ASN A 145 -7.08 13.81 24.06
CA ASN A 145 -8.04 14.81 23.58
C ASN A 145 -9.16 14.19 22.73
N ALA A 146 -8.82 13.24 21.87
CA ALA A 146 -9.78 12.61 20.96
C ALA A 146 -10.71 11.62 21.65
N THR A 147 -10.24 10.98 22.73
CA THR A 147 -10.98 9.89 23.40
C THR A 147 -11.58 10.29 24.76
N GLY A 148 -11.09 11.36 25.38
CA GLY A 148 -11.40 11.72 26.75
C GLY A 148 -10.75 10.82 27.82
N ILE A 149 -9.84 9.92 27.39
CA ILE A 149 -9.09 9.03 28.29
C ILE A 149 -7.91 9.80 28.86
N ASP A 150 -7.79 9.79 30.19
CA ASP A 150 -6.65 10.37 30.89
C ASP A 150 -5.57 9.29 31.09
N ALA A 151 -4.54 9.33 30.23
CA ALA A 151 -3.42 8.40 30.28
C ALA A 151 -2.13 9.13 29.84
N ASP A 152 -1.13 9.10 30.69
CA ASP A 152 0.12 9.86 30.53
C ASP A 152 1.35 9.03 30.11
N THR A 153 1.23 7.70 30.13
CA THR A 153 2.33 6.79 29.83
C THR A 153 1.96 5.73 28.79
N PRO A 154 2.91 5.30 27.95
CA PRO A 154 2.72 4.17 27.03
C PRO A 154 2.24 2.90 27.75
N ALA A 155 2.80 2.62 28.93
CA ALA A 155 2.47 1.43 29.71
C ALA A 155 1.00 1.46 30.20
N ALA A 156 0.50 2.61 30.66
CA ALA A 156 -0.89 2.76 31.06
C ALA A 156 -1.85 2.61 29.87
N ILE A 157 -1.51 3.23 28.72
CA ILE A 157 -2.28 3.12 27.49
C ILE A 157 -2.40 1.66 27.06
N LEU A 158 -1.28 0.94 26.97
CA LEU A 158 -1.28 -0.44 26.49
C LEU A 158 -1.92 -1.42 27.47
N ALA A 159 -1.75 -1.21 28.77
CA ALA A 159 -2.32 -2.12 29.77
C ALA A 159 -3.83 -1.95 29.96
N GLN A 160 -4.36 -0.74 29.79
CA GLN A 160 -5.77 -0.42 30.16
C GLN A 160 -6.61 0.06 28.96
N HIS A 161 -5.99 0.59 27.91
CA HIS A 161 -6.66 1.29 26.81
C HIS A 161 -6.21 0.86 25.42
N GLN A 162 -5.56 -0.30 25.26
CA GLN A 162 -4.99 -0.76 23.98
C GLN A 162 -6.01 -0.75 22.84
N ALA A 163 -7.24 -1.20 23.09
CA ALA A 163 -8.29 -1.19 22.07
C ALA A 163 -8.65 0.22 21.60
N ALA A 164 -8.77 1.17 22.54
CA ALA A 164 -9.03 2.57 22.22
C ALA A 164 -7.85 3.23 21.49
N TRP A 165 -6.61 2.92 21.90
CA TRP A 165 -5.39 3.37 21.22
C TRP A 165 -5.33 2.87 19.78
N THR A 166 -5.56 1.56 19.54
CA THR A 166 -5.63 0.96 18.22
C THR A 166 -6.71 1.63 17.35
N GLN A 167 -7.92 1.79 17.91
CA GLN A 167 -9.02 2.44 17.20
C GLN A 167 -8.71 3.90 16.84
N HIS A 168 -8.10 4.65 17.74
CA HIS A 168 -7.66 6.03 17.49
C HIS A 168 -6.66 6.10 16.34
N LYS A 169 -5.65 5.23 16.32
CA LYS A 169 -4.66 5.16 15.24
C LYS A 169 -5.31 4.81 13.90
N CYS A 170 -6.17 3.78 13.86
CA CYS A 170 -6.89 3.40 12.64
C CYS A 170 -7.80 4.54 12.12
N ALA A 171 -8.53 5.21 13.00
CA ALA A 171 -9.34 6.35 12.62
C ALA A 171 -8.51 7.52 12.08
N ARG A 172 -7.31 7.71 12.61
CA ARG A 172 -6.38 8.73 12.11
C ARG A 172 -5.86 8.44 10.72
N VAL A 173 -5.43 7.21 10.46
CA VAL A 173 -5.01 6.75 9.11
C VAL A 173 -6.17 6.87 8.12
N ALA A 174 -7.38 6.41 8.47
CA ALA A 174 -8.55 6.51 7.62
C ALA A 174 -8.94 7.97 7.31
N ARG A 175 -8.78 8.88 8.27
CA ARG A 175 -9.00 10.32 8.05
C ARG A 175 -8.04 10.90 7.01
N TYR A 176 -6.76 10.52 7.04
CA TYR A 176 -5.80 10.95 6.01
C TYR A 176 -6.09 10.28 4.66
N ALA A 177 -6.49 9.00 4.64
CA ALA A 177 -6.98 8.36 3.41
C ALA A 177 -8.10 9.17 2.78
N ALA A 178 -9.11 9.55 3.57
CA ALA A 178 -10.23 10.36 3.11
C ALA A 178 -9.81 11.75 2.64
N HIS A 179 -8.87 12.38 3.33
CA HIS A 179 -8.35 13.70 2.98
C HIS A 179 -7.62 13.67 1.62
N TYR A 180 -6.67 12.76 1.43
CA TYR A 180 -5.96 12.61 0.16
C TYR A 180 -6.89 12.17 -0.98
N ALA A 181 -7.82 11.26 -0.70
CA ALA A 181 -8.84 10.86 -1.67
C ALA A 181 -9.72 12.02 -2.13
N ALA A 182 -10.08 12.93 -1.24
CA ALA A 182 -10.85 14.12 -1.60
C ALA A 182 -10.06 15.03 -2.55
N ILE A 183 -8.77 15.27 -2.27
CA ILE A 183 -7.89 16.06 -3.15
C ILE A 183 -7.80 15.43 -4.55
N ILE A 184 -7.59 14.11 -4.61
CA ILE A 184 -7.48 13.40 -5.89
C ILE A 184 -8.80 13.45 -6.66
N ARG A 185 -9.94 13.21 -6.02
CA ARG A 185 -11.26 13.19 -6.68
C ARG A 185 -11.68 14.56 -7.17
N ASP A 186 -11.29 15.61 -6.45
CA ASP A 186 -11.59 17.01 -6.84
C ASP A 186 -10.79 17.40 -8.09
N ALA A 187 -9.50 17.09 -8.13
CA ALA A 187 -8.64 17.41 -9.26
C ALA A 187 -8.82 16.46 -10.46
N LEU A 188 -9.01 15.17 -10.20
CA LEU A 188 -9.04 14.10 -11.21
C LEU A 188 -10.30 13.23 -11.06
N PRO A 189 -11.50 13.73 -11.45
CA PRO A 189 -12.71 12.93 -11.42
C PRO A 189 -12.57 11.65 -12.27
N GLY A 190 -12.66 10.47 -11.64
CA GLY A 190 -12.52 9.20 -12.32
C GLY A 190 -11.14 8.54 -12.20
N CYS A 191 -10.17 9.19 -11.58
CA CYS A 191 -8.93 8.56 -11.15
C CYS A 191 -9.21 7.45 -10.12
N VAL A 192 -8.57 6.29 -10.29
CA VAL A 192 -8.67 5.17 -9.34
C VAL A 192 -7.80 5.47 -8.12
N ILE A 193 -8.35 5.32 -6.93
CA ILE A 193 -7.61 5.50 -5.68
C ILE A 193 -7.34 4.14 -5.06
N GLY A 194 -6.08 3.71 -5.13
CA GLY A 194 -5.59 2.50 -4.48
C GLY A 194 -4.93 2.79 -3.13
N ALA A 195 -4.76 1.77 -2.30
CA ALA A 195 -3.92 1.82 -1.12
C ALA A 195 -3.10 0.54 -1.00
N TYR A 196 -1.79 0.68 -0.79
CA TYR A 196 -0.95 -0.45 -0.44
C TYR A 196 -1.16 -0.81 1.03
N MET A 197 -1.33 -2.11 1.26
CA MET A 197 -1.69 -2.66 2.56
C MET A 197 -0.66 -3.67 3.03
N CYS A 198 -0.38 -3.67 4.33
CA CYS A 198 0.26 -4.82 4.96
C CYS A 198 -0.54 -6.09 4.63
N PRO A 199 0.10 -7.16 4.16
CA PRO A 199 -0.58 -8.32 3.57
C PRO A 199 -1.11 -9.33 4.61
N TRP A 200 -1.14 -8.95 5.88
CA TRP A 200 -1.63 -9.83 6.92
C TRP A 200 -3.15 -9.79 7.05
N THR A 201 -3.72 -10.92 7.41
CA THR A 201 -5.11 -10.98 7.82
C THR A 201 -5.31 -10.31 9.19
N PRO A 202 -6.54 -9.91 9.56
CA PRO A 202 -6.78 -9.23 10.84
C PRO A 202 -6.32 -9.96 12.09
N ASP A 203 -6.22 -11.30 12.03
CA ASP A 203 -5.86 -12.14 13.19
C ASP A 203 -4.36 -12.45 13.28
N GLU A 204 -3.61 -12.24 12.19
CA GLU A 204 -2.17 -12.54 12.19
C GLU A 204 -1.41 -11.60 13.13
N PHE A 205 -0.39 -12.16 13.80
CA PHE A 205 0.50 -11.44 14.72
C PHE A 205 -0.26 -10.62 15.76
N ASP A 206 -1.28 -11.24 16.37
CA ASP A 206 -2.10 -10.60 17.41
C ASP A 206 -2.74 -9.28 16.94
N GLY A 207 -3.35 -9.31 15.75
CA GLY A 207 -4.04 -8.17 15.16
C GLY A 207 -3.12 -7.05 14.69
N ALA A 208 -1.88 -7.34 14.31
CA ALA A 208 -0.86 -6.36 13.97
C ALA A 208 -1.25 -5.44 12.80
N LEU A 209 -2.07 -5.91 11.87
CA LEU A 209 -2.59 -5.06 10.78
C LEU A 209 -3.22 -3.76 11.33
N ARG A 210 -4.05 -3.86 12.35
CA ARG A 210 -4.68 -2.69 13.00
C ARG A 210 -3.80 -2.14 14.13
N ARG A 211 -3.25 -3.03 14.95
CA ARG A 211 -2.53 -2.66 16.17
C ARG A 211 -1.20 -1.95 15.89
N ILE A 212 -0.44 -2.42 14.92
CA ILE A 212 0.87 -1.87 14.56
C ILE A 212 0.75 -0.90 13.38
N PHE A 213 0.19 -1.38 12.26
CA PHE A 213 0.13 -0.59 11.01
C PHE A 213 -1.04 0.40 10.98
N ALA A 214 -2.00 0.25 11.89
CA ALA A 214 -3.22 1.07 11.94
C ALA A 214 -4.02 1.07 10.63
N GLN A 215 -3.91 -0.01 9.85
CA GLN A 215 -4.68 -0.21 8.64
C GLN A 215 -5.97 -0.99 8.94
N ASP A 216 -7.10 -0.40 8.60
CA ASP A 216 -8.43 -1.00 8.82
C ASP A 216 -9.23 -0.87 7.54
N TYR A 217 -9.53 -2.00 6.89
CA TYR A 217 -10.23 -2.04 5.61
C TYR A 217 -11.59 -1.35 5.67
N ALA A 218 -12.36 -1.57 6.75
CA ALA A 218 -13.69 -0.99 6.88
C ALA A 218 -13.65 0.53 7.06
N LEU A 219 -12.72 1.04 7.87
CA LEU A 219 -12.58 2.48 8.09
C LEU A 219 -12.04 3.21 6.86
N MET A 220 -11.16 2.56 6.08
CA MET A 220 -10.55 3.16 4.88
C MET A 220 -11.45 3.02 3.63
N ALA A 221 -12.39 2.08 3.60
CA ALA A 221 -13.24 1.79 2.45
C ALA A 221 -13.96 3.00 1.85
N PRO A 222 -14.47 3.99 2.59
CA PRO A 222 -15.10 5.16 1.99
C PRO A 222 -14.17 6.00 1.11
N ALA A 223 -12.86 5.90 1.34
CA ALA A 223 -11.83 6.66 0.63
C ALA A 223 -11.17 5.87 -0.52
N ILE A 224 -11.02 4.57 -0.37
CA ILE A 224 -10.19 3.70 -1.22
C ILE A 224 -11.08 2.88 -2.16
N ASP A 225 -10.76 2.90 -3.45
CA ASP A 225 -11.46 2.12 -4.47
C ASP A 225 -10.88 0.70 -4.60
N VAL A 226 -9.55 0.56 -4.40
CA VAL A 226 -8.80 -0.69 -4.56
C VAL A 226 -7.82 -0.88 -3.43
N PHE A 227 -7.97 -1.95 -2.66
CA PHE A 227 -6.97 -2.37 -1.69
C PHE A 227 -5.93 -3.28 -2.32
N THR A 228 -4.65 -2.98 -2.10
CA THR A 228 -3.54 -3.71 -2.72
C THR A 228 -2.58 -4.25 -1.64
N PRO A 229 -2.84 -5.45 -1.11
CA PRO A 229 -1.91 -6.10 -0.17
C PRO A 229 -0.61 -6.48 -0.88
N LEU A 230 0.53 -6.22 -0.18
CA LEU A 230 1.88 -6.43 -0.70
C LEU A 230 2.32 -7.88 -0.47
N ILE A 231 1.92 -8.78 -1.38
CA ILE A 231 2.20 -10.23 -1.32
C ILE A 231 3.62 -10.52 -1.83
N TYR A 232 4.61 -10.28 -1.00
CA TYR A 232 6.01 -10.60 -1.28
C TYR A 232 6.37 -11.90 -0.54
N ALA A 233 5.96 -13.05 -1.13
CA ALA A 233 5.94 -14.33 -0.45
C ALA A 233 7.34 -14.75 0.04
N GLN A 234 8.35 -14.73 -0.82
CA GLN A 234 9.70 -15.13 -0.46
C GLN A 234 10.31 -14.23 0.63
N LYS A 235 10.14 -12.91 0.51
CA LYS A 235 10.64 -11.95 1.53
C LYS A 235 10.00 -12.18 2.88
N SER A 236 8.72 -12.55 2.89
CA SER A 236 7.95 -12.80 4.12
C SER A 236 8.06 -14.24 4.62
N GLY A 237 8.90 -15.09 4.00
CA GLY A 237 9.03 -16.51 4.38
C GLY A 237 7.76 -17.33 4.17
N ARG A 238 6.91 -16.93 3.22
CA ARG A 238 5.62 -17.55 2.91
C ARG A 238 5.71 -18.35 1.59
N PRO A 239 4.83 -19.36 1.41
CA PRO A 239 4.78 -20.10 0.15
C PRO A 239 4.22 -19.24 -0.99
N PRO A 240 4.50 -19.59 -2.26
CA PRO A 240 3.93 -18.88 -3.42
C PRO A 240 2.41 -18.86 -3.48
N THR A 241 1.73 -19.78 -2.81
CA THR A 241 0.25 -19.81 -2.71
C THR A 241 -0.35 -18.75 -1.80
N TRP A 242 0.49 -18.05 -1.04
CA TRP A 242 0.02 -17.10 -0.02
C TRP A 242 -0.98 -16.06 -0.55
N GLY A 243 -0.73 -15.51 -1.75
CA GLY A 243 -1.68 -14.57 -2.37
C GLY A 243 -3.04 -15.18 -2.67
N ALA A 244 -3.07 -16.43 -3.15
CA ALA A 244 -4.31 -17.14 -3.39
C ALA A 244 -5.05 -17.45 -2.07
N ASP A 245 -4.32 -17.83 -1.02
CA ASP A 245 -4.92 -18.09 0.30
C ASP A 245 -5.45 -16.79 0.92
N TRP A 246 -4.73 -15.68 0.74
CA TRP A 246 -5.17 -14.36 1.17
C TRP A 246 -6.48 -13.95 0.49
N LEU A 247 -6.59 -14.10 -0.85
CA LEU A 247 -7.81 -13.79 -1.60
C LEU A 247 -9.00 -14.63 -1.15
N ARG A 248 -8.79 -15.90 -0.80
CA ARG A 248 -9.86 -16.75 -0.24
C ARG A 248 -10.36 -16.25 1.12
N ALA A 249 -9.48 -15.67 1.93
CA ALA A 249 -9.83 -15.12 3.24
C ALA A 249 -10.44 -13.71 3.17
N ALA A 250 -10.11 -12.93 2.14
CA ALA A 250 -10.47 -11.51 1.98
C ALA A 250 -11.96 -11.20 2.20
N PRO A 251 -12.94 -12.00 1.72
CA PRO A 251 -14.35 -11.73 1.96
C PRO A 251 -14.76 -11.66 3.43
N GLY A 252 -13.93 -12.19 4.34
CA GLY A 252 -14.17 -12.12 5.78
C GLY A 252 -13.86 -10.76 6.40
N PHE A 253 -13.12 -9.88 5.74
CA PHE A 253 -12.65 -8.62 6.34
C PHE A 253 -12.55 -7.43 5.36
N VAL A 254 -12.52 -7.65 4.05
CA VAL A 254 -12.58 -6.59 3.06
C VAL A 254 -14.04 -6.32 2.71
N PRO A 255 -14.53 -5.07 2.74
CA PRO A 255 -15.91 -4.76 2.33
C PRO A 255 -16.21 -5.20 0.89
N ALA A 256 -17.34 -5.87 0.69
CA ALA A 256 -17.71 -6.52 -0.58
C ALA A 256 -17.87 -5.56 -1.78
N ASP A 257 -18.07 -4.26 -1.51
CA ASP A 257 -18.17 -3.21 -2.52
C ASP A 257 -16.81 -2.59 -2.90
N ARG A 258 -15.72 -3.15 -2.35
CA ARG A 258 -14.35 -2.70 -2.64
C ARG A 258 -13.60 -3.74 -3.47
N ARG A 259 -12.72 -3.23 -4.33
CA ARG A 259 -11.87 -4.07 -5.17
C ARG A 259 -10.62 -4.49 -4.41
N VAL A 260 -10.13 -5.67 -4.72
CA VAL A 260 -8.83 -6.16 -4.25
C VAL A 260 -7.96 -6.42 -5.46
N GLN A 261 -6.72 -5.95 -5.42
CA GLN A 261 -5.69 -6.20 -6.42
C GLN A 261 -4.41 -6.60 -5.68
N LEU A 262 -3.84 -7.74 -5.99
CA LEU A 262 -2.57 -8.11 -5.37
C LEU A 262 -1.39 -7.42 -6.07
N ILE A 263 -0.35 -7.08 -5.29
CA ILE A 263 0.97 -6.83 -5.83
C ILE A 263 1.89 -7.98 -5.43
N LEU A 264 2.44 -8.67 -6.43
CA LEU A 264 3.35 -9.81 -6.25
C LEU A 264 4.79 -9.35 -6.49
N ASP A 265 5.76 -9.99 -5.85
CA ASP A 265 7.17 -9.76 -6.15
C ASP A 265 7.61 -10.59 -7.35
N ALA A 266 8.35 -9.99 -8.27
CA ALA A 266 8.93 -10.71 -9.40
C ALA A 266 9.95 -11.79 -8.99
N LEU A 267 10.48 -11.76 -7.78
CA LEU A 267 11.28 -12.85 -7.20
C LEU A 267 10.45 -14.13 -6.98
N ASP A 268 9.14 -14.00 -6.79
CA ASP A 268 8.21 -15.11 -6.60
C ASP A 268 7.60 -15.60 -7.92
N PHE A 269 7.88 -14.90 -9.02
CA PHE A 269 7.39 -15.23 -10.36
C PHE A 269 8.12 -16.48 -10.92
N PRO A 270 7.42 -17.40 -11.64
CA PRO A 270 6.00 -17.34 -12.00
C PRO A 270 5.06 -18.00 -10.98
N ALA A 271 5.59 -18.65 -9.94
CA ALA A 271 4.81 -19.53 -9.05
C ALA A 271 3.67 -18.79 -8.34
N SER A 272 3.91 -17.56 -7.86
CA SER A 272 2.87 -16.78 -7.18
C SER A 272 1.73 -16.39 -8.13
N LEU A 273 2.05 -15.98 -9.34
CA LEU A 273 1.02 -15.64 -10.33
C LEU A 273 0.24 -16.89 -10.79
N GLN A 274 0.93 -18.02 -10.99
CA GLN A 274 0.29 -19.30 -11.33
C GLN A 274 -0.68 -19.77 -10.23
N ALA A 275 -0.36 -19.52 -8.96
CA ALA A 275 -1.28 -19.86 -7.87
C ALA A 275 -2.63 -19.14 -7.98
N LEU A 276 -2.65 -17.90 -8.52
CA LEU A 276 -3.89 -17.15 -8.74
C LEU A 276 -4.77 -17.76 -9.84
N THR A 277 -4.19 -18.45 -10.82
CA THR A 277 -4.95 -19.09 -11.91
C THR A 277 -5.84 -20.23 -11.42
N THR A 278 -5.66 -20.68 -10.19
CA THR A 278 -6.50 -21.72 -9.55
C THR A 278 -7.77 -21.18 -8.92
N LEU A 279 -7.96 -19.87 -8.92
CA LEU A 279 -9.11 -19.20 -8.33
C LEU A 279 -10.19 -18.90 -9.37
N ASP A 280 -11.47 -18.96 -8.96
CA ASP A 280 -12.59 -18.48 -9.76
C ASP A 280 -12.64 -16.94 -9.83
N ASP A 281 -12.06 -16.26 -8.84
CA ASP A 281 -11.89 -14.82 -8.75
C ASP A 281 -10.48 -14.53 -8.23
N ALA A 282 -9.64 -13.97 -9.10
CA ALA A 282 -8.25 -13.60 -8.80
C ALA A 282 -8.11 -12.11 -8.42
N GLY A 283 -9.22 -11.43 -8.17
CA GLY A 283 -9.26 -10.01 -7.85
C GLY A 283 -9.29 -9.09 -9.07
N TRP A 284 -9.16 -7.79 -8.82
CA TRP A 284 -9.26 -6.75 -9.86
C TRP A 284 -7.91 -6.48 -10.54
N GLY A 285 -7.35 -7.50 -11.16
CA GLY A 285 -6.03 -7.44 -11.79
C GLY A 285 -4.88 -7.73 -10.84
N VAL A 286 -3.67 -7.47 -11.30
CA VAL A 286 -2.43 -7.76 -10.57
C VAL A 286 -1.32 -6.78 -10.93
N GLN A 287 -0.54 -6.40 -9.92
CA GLN A 287 0.72 -5.68 -10.07
C GLN A 287 1.90 -6.65 -9.88
N LEU A 288 2.97 -6.44 -10.62
CA LEU A 288 4.20 -7.21 -10.49
C LEU A 288 5.36 -6.29 -10.12
N PHE A 289 5.70 -6.22 -8.83
CA PHE A 289 6.83 -5.44 -8.30
C PHE A 289 8.15 -5.98 -8.88
N GLY A 290 8.98 -5.08 -9.42
CA GLY A 290 10.20 -5.48 -10.13
C GLY A 290 9.92 -6.13 -11.49
N GLY A 291 8.73 -5.93 -12.06
CA GLY A 291 8.27 -6.58 -13.29
C GLY A 291 9.12 -6.37 -14.54
N ALA A 292 10.00 -5.36 -14.55
CA ALA A 292 10.94 -5.15 -15.66
C ALA A 292 11.74 -6.42 -16.03
N GLN A 293 12.21 -7.16 -15.03
CA GLN A 293 12.99 -8.39 -15.25
C GLN A 293 12.16 -9.51 -15.91
N VAL A 294 10.85 -9.52 -15.72
CA VAL A 294 9.95 -10.50 -16.37
C VAL A 294 9.80 -10.18 -17.85
N PHE A 295 9.63 -8.90 -18.20
CA PHE A 295 9.51 -8.50 -19.61
C PHE A 295 10.85 -8.44 -20.34
N ALA A 296 11.98 -8.40 -19.64
CA ALA A 296 13.32 -8.54 -20.22
C ALA A 296 13.60 -9.95 -20.78
N ASP A 297 12.90 -10.97 -20.28
CA ASP A 297 13.02 -12.37 -20.71
C ASP A 297 11.78 -12.79 -21.50
N PRO A 298 11.87 -13.08 -22.82
CA PRO A 298 10.73 -13.48 -23.62
C PRO A 298 10.02 -14.76 -23.16
N ALA A 299 10.71 -15.65 -22.42
CA ALA A 299 10.08 -16.84 -21.88
C ALA A 299 9.24 -16.49 -20.65
N GLN A 300 9.75 -15.62 -19.77
CA GLN A 300 9.01 -15.12 -18.60
C GLN A 300 7.82 -14.27 -19.03
N ALA A 301 7.97 -13.40 -20.02
CA ALA A 301 6.89 -12.58 -20.56
C ALA A 301 5.74 -13.45 -21.12
N ARG A 302 6.04 -14.59 -21.77
CA ARG A 302 5.02 -15.56 -22.20
C ARG A 302 4.33 -16.24 -21.03
N LEU A 303 5.08 -16.66 -20.01
CA LEU A 303 4.47 -17.24 -18.79
C LEU A 303 3.53 -16.25 -18.09
N PHE A 304 3.89 -14.96 -18.07
CA PHE A 304 3.02 -13.90 -17.58
C PHE A 304 1.74 -13.81 -18.43
N ALA A 305 1.85 -13.75 -19.76
CA ALA A 305 0.73 -13.70 -20.67
C ALA A 305 -0.22 -14.89 -20.49
N ASP A 306 0.31 -16.10 -20.43
CA ASP A 306 -0.48 -17.32 -20.24
C ASP A 306 -1.23 -17.29 -18.89
N ALA A 307 -0.57 -16.86 -17.82
CA ALA A 307 -1.18 -16.79 -16.49
C ALA A 307 -2.31 -15.75 -16.44
N VAL A 308 -2.09 -14.53 -16.96
CA VAL A 308 -3.13 -13.47 -16.93
C VAL A 308 -4.31 -13.79 -17.87
N ALA A 309 -4.06 -14.49 -18.97
CA ALA A 309 -5.12 -14.93 -19.88
C ALA A 309 -6.05 -16.01 -19.27
N THR A 310 -5.51 -16.82 -18.36
CA THR A 310 -6.27 -17.91 -17.71
C THR A 310 -6.88 -17.51 -16.37
N SER A 311 -6.38 -16.42 -15.76
CA SER A 311 -6.87 -15.95 -14.45
C SER A 311 -8.21 -15.25 -14.57
N ALA A 312 -9.09 -15.50 -13.59
CA ALA A 312 -10.39 -14.83 -13.49
C ALA A 312 -10.26 -13.43 -12.84
N PHE A 313 -9.47 -12.55 -13.45
CA PHE A 313 -9.43 -11.15 -13.02
C PHE A 313 -10.72 -10.42 -13.44
N ARG A 314 -11.34 -9.67 -12.51
CA ARG A 314 -12.65 -9.04 -12.68
C ARG A 314 -12.65 -7.57 -12.29
#